data_f2bb727ee21edab25b0831b5c131fc6b
#
_entry.id   f2bb727ee21edab25b0831b5c131fc6b
#
_cell.length_a   1.000
_cell.length_b   1.000
_cell.length_c   1.000
_cell.angle_alpha   90.00
_cell.angle_beta   90.00
_cell.angle_gamma   90.00
#
_symmetry.space_group_name_H-M   'P 1'
#
loop_
_entity.id
_entity.type
_entity.pdbx_description
1 polymer ?
#
loop_
_entity_poly.entity_id
_entity_poly.type
_entity_poly.pdbx_seq_one_letter_code
_entity_poly.pdbx_strand_id
1 'polypeptide(L)'
;MKLKLRILLSIAFVLCLMVGAFAQNIQFKGKVNNKATGENLAGATIIVKGTKQSTVSDQNGQFVISIPTKGASLVVSFVGMTSIERFVNASSKTDFLLELSNSNNLDEVIVVGYGSQKITKVSGAISTIKSADIEKINAVRTEEALQGRAAGVNVIQGGSPGSKPTVLIRGIPSFTGTDPTVIIDGVQQSLVDLNSINPADIETINVLKDAATTAIYGVKGGNGVIVVTTKSGRRNQKTEFTFSSNYGIQQVTNMIGTLNASEYGAMINEGSTTAGGPVIFPNLSTLGVGNNWQKEVFKDAPVQIYSLNAKGGSDKMTYLLSAGYLNQSGIVGGADKSNFSRGNFTANLSFDLSSKLKLIINASALTLESKGIAENSFNSVLGSALNFDPTVSLFNTSNSASKYGFSNLLLSEIFNPLTVLENTYNKNVGTKLYGKFELQYNVAKNLSLISRFGYTKYDGNAKTFTPLAFYGPLNVDNSMNADGSAVAGKHNRIAHEKTSNFNYTFENYFDYNLKSNEHSFNLIGGIAASKLNGNTAGATRQDVPFNSWEFADF
;
A
#
# COMPACT_ATOMS: atom_id res chain seq x y z
N MET A 1 -3.66 -58.34 -73.97
CA MET A 1 -2.95 -58.35 -72.64
C MET A 1 -1.68 -57.51 -72.63
N LYS A 2 -0.86 -57.46 -73.70
CA LYS A 2 0.41 -56.70 -73.71
C LYS A 2 0.27 -55.18 -73.68
N LEU A 3 -0.83 -54.60 -74.17
CA LEU A 3 -1.01 -53.12 -74.17
C LEU A 3 -1.40 -52.59 -72.78
N LYS A 4 -2.25 -53.27 -72.00
CA LYS A 4 -2.63 -52.92 -70.66
C LYS A 4 -1.45 -52.96 -69.65
N LEU A 5 -0.53 -53.93 -69.85
CA LEU A 5 0.65 -54.07 -69.04
C LEU A 5 1.66 -52.92 -69.28
N ARG A 6 1.78 -52.45 -70.55
CA ARG A 6 2.65 -51.29 -70.87
C ARG A 6 2.14 -49.98 -70.30
N ILE A 7 0.82 -49.76 -70.27
CA ILE A 7 0.18 -48.58 -69.67
C ILE A 7 0.36 -48.62 -68.16
N LEU A 8 0.19 -49.79 -67.53
CA LEU A 8 0.40 -49.92 -66.07
C LEU A 8 1.85 -49.66 -65.66
N LEU A 9 2.81 -50.15 -66.46
CA LEU A 9 4.24 -49.90 -66.24
C LEU A 9 4.65 -48.41 -66.46
N SER A 10 4.02 -47.74 -67.44
CA SER A 10 4.25 -46.30 -67.66
C SER A 10 3.67 -45.45 -66.53
N ILE A 11 2.50 -45.79 -65.99
CA ILE A 11 1.90 -45.11 -64.84
C ILE A 11 2.74 -45.35 -63.59
N ALA A 12 3.22 -46.57 -63.34
CA ALA A 12 4.12 -46.87 -62.22
C ALA A 12 5.45 -46.13 -62.32
N PHE A 13 6.01 -45.99 -63.56
CA PHE A 13 7.23 -45.22 -63.77
C PHE A 13 7.05 -43.70 -63.56
N VAL A 14 5.92 -43.14 -63.99
CA VAL A 14 5.57 -41.74 -63.71
C VAL A 14 5.30 -41.51 -62.21
N LEU A 15 4.65 -42.47 -61.50
CA LEU A 15 4.48 -42.40 -60.04
C LEU A 15 5.83 -42.48 -59.28
N CYS A 16 6.79 -43.33 -59.75
CA CYS A 16 8.14 -43.39 -59.16
C CYS A 16 8.93 -42.11 -59.37
N LEU A 17 8.72 -41.38 -60.47
CA LEU A 17 9.36 -40.09 -60.73
C LEU A 17 8.79 -38.95 -59.84
N MET A 18 7.53 -39.07 -59.34
CA MET A 18 6.93 -38.10 -58.43
C MET A 18 7.40 -38.26 -56.98
N VAL A 19 8.01 -39.37 -56.58
CA VAL A 19 8.50 -39.59 -55.17
C VAL A 19 9.88 -38.97 -54.94
N GLY A 20 10.55 -38.44 -55.98
CA GLY A 20 11.90 -37.86 -55.88
C GLY A 20 12.02 -36.37 -55.55
N ALA A 21 10.91 -35.67 -55.32
CA ALA A 21 10.94 -34.25 -54.94
C ALA A 21 11.08 -34.05 -53.40
N PHE A 22 12.03 -34.73 -52.76
CA PHE A 22 12.45 -34.33 -51.42
C PHE A 22 13.09 -32.96 -51.53
N ALA A 23 12.50 -31.95 -50.87
CA ALA A 23 13.09 -30.65 -50.71
C ALA A 23 14.49 -30.83 -50.07
N GLN A 24 15.53 -30.57 -50.82
CA GLN A 24 16.90 -30.61 -50.27
C GLN A 24 16.98 -29.58 -49.18
N ASN A 25 17.23 -30.02 -47.96
CA ASN A 25 17.47 -29.14 -46.80
C ASN A 25 18.97 -28.90 -46.68
N ILE A 26 19.33 -27.66 -46.36
CA ILE A 26 20.72 -27.27 -46.05
C ILE A 26 20.82 -27.00 -44.53
N GLN A 27 21.98 -27.27 -43.97
CA GLN A 27 22.32 -26.91 -42.59
C GLN A 27 22.81 -25.47 -42.56
N PHE A 28 21.97 -24.57 -42.04
CA PHE A 28 22.33 -23.18 -41.79
C PHE A 28 22.98 -23.06 -40.43
N LYS A 29 24.18 -22.46 -40.39
CA LYS A 29 24.91 -22.17 -39.14
C LYS A 29 24.87 -20.68 -38.89
N GLY A 30 24.57 -20.28 -37.65
CA GLY A 30 24.50 -18.89 -37.25
C GLY A 30 25.01 -18.67 -35.84
N LYS A 31 25.16 -17.40 -35.47
CA LYS A 31 25.58 -16.96 -34.15
C LYS A 31 24.65 -15.86 -33.65
N VAL A 32 24.30 -15.91 -32.36
CA VAL A 32 23.42 -14.91 -31.71
C VAL A 32 24.22 -14.14 -30.68
N ASN A 33 24.31 -12.82 -30.84
CA ASN A 33 25.04 -11.93 -29.95
C ASN A 33 24.16 -10.76 -29.50
N ASN A 34 24.50 -10.19 -28.33
CA ASN A 34 23.96 -8.92 -27.90
C ASN A 34 24.55 -7.78 -28.74
N LYS A 35 23.73 -6.96 -29.36
CA LYS A 35 24.18 -5.85 -30.23
C LYS A 35 24.95 -4.77 -29.46
N ALA A 36 24.60 -4.51 -28.20
CA ALA A 36 25.22 -3.44 -27.40
C ALA A 36 26.54 -3.87 -26.74
N THR A 37 26.62 -5.12 -26.23
CA THR A 37 27.79 -5.61 -25.49
C THR A 37 28.69 -6.52 -26.29
N GLY A 38 28.23 -7.05 -27.44
CA GLY A 38 28.92 -8.05 -28.23
C GLY A 38 28.94 -9.46 -27.59
N GLU A 39 28.35 -9.63 -26.44
CA GLU A 39 28.31 -10.89 -25.69
C GLU A 39 27.53 -11.98 -26.42
N ASN A 40 28.03 -13.22 -26.37
CA ASN A 40 27.38 -14.37 -26.95
C ASN A 40 26.12 -14.71 -26.15
N LEU A 41 24.99 -14.94 -26.82
CA LEU A 41 23.71 -15.28 -26.18
C LEU A 41 23.49 -16.79 -26.23
N ALA A 42 23.80 -17.48 -25.11
CA ALA A 42 23.56 -18.92 -24.95
C ALA A 42 22.10 -19.17 -24.59
N GLY A 43 21.45 -20.16 -25.23
CA GLY A 43 20.05 -20.49 -24.96
C GLY A 43 19.03 -19.62 -25.73
N ALA A 44 19.47 -18.86 -26.73
CA ALA A 44 18.56 -18.18 -27.65
C ALA A 44 17.77 -19.22 -28.46
N THR A 45 16.45 -19.02 -28.61
CA THR A 45 15.58 -19.91 -29.37
C THR A 45 15.46 -19.45 -30.81
N ILE A 46 15.72 -20.36 -31.77
CA ILE A 46 15.65 -20.13 -33.20
C ILE A 46 14.57 -21.03 -33.80
N ILE A 47 13.58 -20.45 -34.48
CA ILE A 47 12.42 -21.15 -35.04
C ILE A 47 12.35 -20.84 -36.55
N VAL A 48 12.13 -21.87 -37.38
CA VAL A 48 11.79 -21.69 -38.79
C VAL A 48 10.31 -21.31 -38.87
N LYS A 49 10.01 -20.07 -39.30
CA LYS A 49 8.65 -19.52 -39.37
C LYS A 49 7.73 -20.41 -40.22
N GLY A 50 6.57 -20.72 -39.67
CA GLY A 50 5.57 -21.56 -40.33
C GLY A 50 5.80 -23.06 -40.21
N THR A 51 6.82 -23.51 -39.48
CA THR A 51 7.13 -24.92 -39.20
C THR A 51 7.22 -25.19 -37.70
N LYS A 52 7.32 -26.46 -37.31
CA LYS A 52 7.62 -26.87 -35.92
C LYS A 52 9.12 -27.00 -35.64
N GLN A 53 9.97 -26.64 -36.59
CA GLN A 53 11.41 -26.85 -36.50
C GLN A 53 12.06 -25.71 -35.70
N SER A 54 12.78 -26.07 -34.64
CA SER A 54 13.45 -25.13 -33.74
C SER A 54 14.78 -25.69 -33.25
N THR A 55 15.67 -24.81 -32.84
CA THR A 55 16.94 -25.13 -32.18
C THR A 55 17.25 -24.05 -31.12
N VAL A 56 18.28 -24.27 -30.29
CA VAL A 56 18.80 -23.31 -29.33
C VAL A 56 20.28 -23.07 -29.55
N SER A 57 20.75 -21.85 -29.25
CA SER A 57 22.16 -21.51 -29.31
C SER A 57 22.94 -22.14 -28.15
N ASP A 58 24.19 -22.55 -28.44
CA ASP A 58 25.13 -23.10 -27.45
C ASP A 58 25.77 -22.03 -26.57
N GLN A 59 26.72 -22.42 -25.69
CA GLN A 59 27.45 -21.51 -24.79
C GLN A 59 28.24 -20.40 -25.52
N ASN A 60 28.59 -20.60 -26.79
CA ASN A 60 29.26 -19.63 -27.64
C ASN A 60 28.30 -18.81 -28.51
N GLY A 61 26.98 -18.94 -28.27
CA GLY A 61 25.93 -18.31 -29.05
C GLY A 61 25.70 -18.93 -30.42
N GLN A 62 26.37 -20.07 -30.76
CA GLN A 62 26.27 -20.70 -32.06
C GLN A 62 25.05 -21.65 -32.13
N PHE A 63 24.45 -21.74 -33.32
CA PHE A 63 23.36 -22.67 -33.58
C PHE A 63 23.44 -23.27 -34.97
N VAL A 64 22.84 -24.42 -35.15
CA VAL A 64 22.67 -25.09 -36.41
C VAL A 64 21.22 -25.46 -36.62
N ILE A 65 20.65 -25.09 -37.74
CA ILE A 65 19.24 -25.41 -38.06
C ILE A 65 19.11 -25.82 -39.53
N SER A 66 18.28 -26.81 -39.81
CA SER A 66 18.01 -27.26 -41.17
C SER A 66 16.96 -26.37 -41.82
N ILE A 67 17.24 -25.83 -42.99
CA ILE A 67 16.31 -24.98 -43.76
C ILE A 67 16.21 -25.48 -45.21
N PRO A 68 15.10 -25.21 -45.91
CA PRO A 68 15.01 -25.50 -47.35
C PRO A 68 16.09 -24.78 -48.15
N THR A 69 16.60 -25.38 -49.23
CA THR A 69 17.61 -24.79 -50.12
C THR A 69 17.22 -23.42 -50.69
N LYS A 70 15.91 -23.20 -50.87
CA LYS A 70 15.37 -21.89 -51.29
C LYS A 70 15.42 -20.80 -50.22
N GLY A 71 15.80 -21.16 -48.98
CA GLY A 71 15.83 -20.28 -47.82
C GLY A 71 14.55 -20.37 -46.97
N ALA A 72 14.60 -19.80 -45.77
CA ALA A 72 13.46 -19.70 -44.83
C ALA A 72 13.60 -18.45 -43.96
N SER A 73 12.47 -17.95 -43.41
CA SER A 73 12.49 -16.94 -42.36
C SER A 73 12.77 -17.58 -41.01
N LEU A 74 13.87 -17.16 -40.38
CA LEU A 74 14.19 -17.54 -39.00
C LEU A 74 13.71 -16.45 -38.04
N VAL A 75 13.02 -16.88 -36.99
CA VAL A 75 12.69 -16.04 -35.84
C VAL A 75 13.65 -16.40 -34.72
N VAL A 76 14.47 -15.45 -34.31
CA VAL A 76 15.45 -15.60 -33.24
C VAL A 76 14.98 -14.80 -32.05
N SER A 77 14.83 -15.44 -30.88
CA SER A 77 14.35 -14.83 -29.65
C SER A 77 15.23 -15.21 -28.46
N PHE A 78 15.38 -14.29 -27.52
CA PHE A 78 16.07 -14.50 -26.25
C PHE A 78 15.36 -13.73 -25.14
N VAL A 79 15.38 -14.24 -23.92
CA VAL A 79 14.70 -13.62 -22.77
C VAL A 79 15.29 -12.21 -22.52
N GLY A 80 14.44 -11.20 -22.52
CA GLY A 80 14.85 -9.80 -22.33
C GLY A 80 15.38 -9.09 -23.59
N MET A 81 15.34 -9.74 -24.77
CA MET A 81 15.76 -9.17 -26.04
C MET A 81 14.62 -9.06 -27.05
N THR A 82 14.70 -8.10 -27.94
CA THR A 82 13.76 -7.97 -29.06
C THR A 82 13.99 -9.08 -30.06
N SER A 83 12.95 -9.88 -30.37
CA SER A 83 13.04 -10.94 -31.36
C SER A 83 13.24 -10.37 -32.77
N ILE A 84 14.12 -11.02 -33.54
CA ILE A 84 14.42 -10.64 -34.91
C ILE A 84 13.89 -11.73 -35.85
N GLU A 85 13.15 -11.31 -36.89
CA GLU A 85 12.81 -12.16 -38.03
C GLU A 85 13.70 -11.79 -39.20
N ARG A 86 14.38 -12.79 -39.79
CA ARG A 86 15.24 -12.61 -40.95
C ARG A 86 15.08 -13.78 -41.90
N PHE A 87 14.89 -13.47 -43.17
CA PHE A 87 14.98 -14.47 -44.23
C PHE A 87 16.47 -14.85 -44.47
N VAL A 88 16.77 -16.15 -44.45
CA VAL A 88 18.11 -16.69 -44.63
C VAL A 88 18.13 -17.76 -45.72
N ASN A 89 19.24 -17.83 -46.43
CA ASN A 89 19.60 -18.86 -47.42
C ASN A 89 21.07 -19.23 -47.25
N ALA A 90 21.61 -20.09 -48.09
CA ALA A 90 23.01 -20.57 -48.03
C ALA A 90 24.07 -19.44 -48.03
N SER A 91 23.75 -18.26 -48.59
CA SER A 91 24.68 -17.12 -48.72
C SER A 91 24.41 -16.00 -47.74
N SER A 92 23.49 -16.19 -46.77
CA SER A 92 23.09 -15.15 -45.83
C SER A 92 24.13 -14.96 -44.71
N LYS A 93 24.19 -13.73 -44.16
CA LYS A 93 25.03 -13.44 -42.98
C LYS A 93 24.57 -14.31 -41.80
N THR A 94 25.57 -14.85 -41.07
CA THR A 94 25.36 -15.82 -39.99
C THR A 94 25.09 -15.17 -38.62
N ASP A 95 25.39 -13.86 -38.45
CA ASP A 95 25.29 -13.17 -37.18
C ASP A 95 23.92 -12.55 -36.97
N PHE A 96 23.29 -12.88 -35.86
CA PHE A 96 22.03 -12.30 -35.36
C PHE A 96 22.35 -11.44 -34.15
N LEU A 97 22.19 -10.12 -34.30
CA LEU A 97 22.43 -9.14 -33.25
C LEU A 97 21.10 -8.77 -32.61
N LEU A 98 20.86 -9.25 -31.41
CA LEU A 98 19.65 -8.90 -30.64
C LEU A 98 19.91 -7.65 -29.82
N GLU A 99 18.95 -6.72 -29.83
CA GLU A 99 18.96 -5.56 -28.96
C GLU A 99 18.22 -5.91 -27.68
N LEU A 100 18.63 -5.31 -26.53
CA LEU A 100 17.82 -5.32 -25.33
C LEU A 100 16.42 -4.86 -25.72
N SER A 101 15.45 -5.67 -25.37
CA SER A 101 14.07 -5.24 -25.52
C SER A 101 13.90 -3.97 -24.68
N ASN A 102 13.75 -2.81 -25.32
CA ASN A 102 13.28 -1.59 -24.69
C ASN A 102 11.80 -1.74 -24.27
N SER A 103 11.38 -2.96 -23.99
CA SER A 103 10.08 -3.30 -23.43
C SER A 103 9.94 -2.88 -21.96
N ASN A 104 10.42 -1.67 -21.61
CA ASN A 104 9.79 -0.89 -20.56
C ASN A 104 8.38 -0.46 -20.97
N ASN A 105 7.98 -0.79 -22.18
CA ASN A 105 6.61 -0.72 -22.71
C ASN A 105 6.08 -2.11 -23.11
N LEU A 106 6.13 -3.09 -22.23
CA LEU A 106 5.01 -4.02 -22.16
C LEU A 106 3.81 -3.11 -21.96
N ASP A 107 2.81 -3.22 -22.83
CA ASP A 107 1.55 -2.48 -22.75
C ASP A 107 1.07 -2.46 -21.29
N GLU A 108 1.47 -1.44 -20.54
CA GLU A 108 1.16 -1.33 -19.12
C GLU A 108 -0.36 -1.17 -19.02
N VAL A 109 -0.97 -2.21 -18.47
CA VAL A 109 -2.42 -2.26 -18.30
C VAL A 109 -2.72 -1.75 -16.91
N ILE A 110 -3.49 -0.68 -16.85
CA ILE A 110 -3.99 -0.12 -15.59
C ILE A 110 -5.43 -0.53 -15.38
N VAL A 111 -5.77 -0.82 -14.13
CA VAL A 111 -7.17 -1.03 -13.74
C VAL A 111 -7.82 0.33 -13.56
N VAL A 112 -8.82 0.62 -14.40
CA VAL A 112 -9.62 1.84 -14.33
C VAL A 112 -11.09 1.41 -14.20
N GLY A 113 -11.66 1.61 -13.03
CA GLY A 113 -13.06 1.29 -12.75
C GLY A 113 -13.38 -0.20 -12.92
N TYR A 114 -14.26 -0.49 -13.86
CA TYR A 114 -14.75 -1.85 -14.13
C TYR A 114 -13.94 -2.61 -15.18
N GLY A 115 -12.83 -2.03 -15.67
CA GLY A 115 -12.02 -2.66 -16.72
C GLY A 115 -10.54 -2.37 -16.57
N SER A 116 -9.74 -3.05 -17.38
CA SER A 116 -8.33 -2.79 -17.52
C SER A 116 -8.06 -2.17 -18.88
N GLN A 117 -7.31 -1.07 -18.92
CA GLN A 117 -6.96 -0.38 -20.15
C GLN A 117 -5.45 -0.20 -20.25
N LYS A 118 -4.91 -0.18 -21.47
CA LYS A 118 -3.53 0.19 -21.70
C LYS A 118 -3.32 1.64 -21.30
N ILE A 119 -2.27 1.95 -20.55
CA ILE A 119 -1.95 3.32 -20.10
C ILE A 119 -1.91 4.30 -21.27
N THR A 120 -1.45 3.86 -22.45
CA THR A 120 -1.37 4.66 -23.67
C THR A 120 -2.75 5.03 -24.25
N LYS A 121 -3.83 4.39 -23.80
CA LYS A 121 -5.21 4.64 -24.26
C LYS A 121 -6.03 5.47 -23.26
N VAL A 122 -5.48 5.76 -22.10
CA VAL A 122 -6.16 6.57 -21.09
C VAL A 122 -5.86 8.03 -21.34
N SER A 123 -6.91 8.82 -21.56
CA SER A 123 -6.79 10.26 -21.87
C SER A 123 -6.60 11.15 -20.64
N GLY A 124 -6.67 10.60 -19.41
CA GLY A 124 -6.56 11.37 -18.17
C GLY A 124 -5.21 11.21 -17.46
N ALA A 125 -4.89 12.14 -16.54
CA ALA A 125 -3.67 12.09 -15.74
C ALA A 125 -3.76 11.00 -14.68
N ILE A 126 -2.98 9.94 -14.84
CA ILE A 126 -2.81 8.85 -13.89
C ILE A 126 -1.35 8.82 -13.44
N SER A 127 -1.13 8.62 -12.14
CA SER A 127 0.18 8.26 -11.62
C SER A 127 0.15 6.80 -11.17
N THR A 128 1.07 6.00 -11.69
CA THR A 128 1.21 4.58 -11.33
C THR A 128 2.49 4.38 -10.52
N ILE A 129 2.37 3.71 -9.38
CA ILE A 129 3.48 3.30 -8.53
C ILE A 129 3.50 1.78 -8.54
N LYS A 130 4.65 1.18 -8.87
CA LYS A 130 4.81 -0.27 -9.02
C LYS A 130 5.39 -0.90 -7.75
N SER A 131 5.15 -2.20 -7.58
CA SER A 131 5.72 -3.01 -6.50
C SER A 131 7.22 -2.77 -6.29
N ALA A 132 8.01 -2.75 -7.37
CA ALA A 132 9.45 -2.53 -7.31
C ALA A 132 9.85 -1.17 -6.70
N ASP A 133 9.00 -0.14 -6.81
CA ASP A 133 9.25 1.17 -6.22
C ASP A 133 8.81 1.22 -4.76
N ILE A 134 7.77 0.45 -4.39
CA ILE A 134 7.29 0.31 -3.01
C ILE A 134 8.31 -0.48 -2.18
N GLU A 135 8.85 -1.56 -2.73
CA GLU A 135 9.83 -2.42 -2.06
C GLU A 135 11.15 -1.70 -1.74
N LYS A 136 11.59 -0.76 -2.60
CA LYS A 136 12.82 0.02 -2.38
C LYS A 136 12.78 0.93 -1.14
N ILE A 137 11.60 1.36 -0.70
CA ILE A 137 11.48 2.32 0.41
C ILE A 137 11.23 1.67 1.76
N ASN A 138 11.05 0.33 1.80
CA ASN A 138 10.65 -0.37 3.03
C ASN A 138 9.48 0.32 3.75
N ALA A 139 8.46 0.72 2.97
CA ALA A 139 7.32 1.46 3.48
C ALA A 139 6.66 0.69 4.63
N VAL A 140 6.49 1.32 5.78
CA VAL A 140 5.74 0.78 6.91
C VAL A 140 4.25 0.82 6.59
N ARG A 141 3.83 1.86 5.88
CA ARG A 141 2.44 2.15 5.52
C ARG A 141 2.29 2.32 4.01
N THR A 142 1.16 1.91 3.49
CA THR A 142 0.87 1.98 2.04
C THR A 142 0.86 3.42 1.51
N GLU A 143 0.38 4.39 2.30
CA GLU A 143 0.37 5.80 1.91
C GLU A 143 1.76 6.42 1.79
N GLU A 144 2.76 5.89 2.50
CA GLU A 144 4.16 6.34 2.36
C GLU A 144 4.69 6.09 0.95
N ALA A 145 4.19 5.05 0.30
CA ALA A 145 4.54 4.75 -1.08
C ALA A 145 4.06 5.82 -2.08
N LEU A 146 3.05 6.63 -1.73
CA LEU A 146 2.52 7.71 -2.55
C LEU A 146 3.39 8.98 -2.45
N GLN A 147 4.01 9.21 -1.30
CA GLN A 147 4.72 10.45 -0.99
C GLN A 147 5.91 10.68 -1.93
N GLY A 148 5.92 11.84 -2.62
CA GLY A 148 6.99 12.22 -3.54
C GLY A 148 7.03 11.43 -4.87
N ARG A 149 6.12 10.44 -5.09
CA ARG A 149 6.09 9.61 -6.31
C ARG A 149 4.89 9.86 -7.22
N ALA A 150 3.82 10.39 -6.66
CA ALA A 150 2.64 10.76 -7.44
C ALA A 150 2.57 12.28 -7.56
N ALA A 151 2.89 12.85 -8.72
CA ALA A 151 2.81 14.29 -8.95
C ALA A 151 1.41 14.83 -8.62
N GLY A 152 1.32 15.93 -7.86
CA GLY A 152 0.06 16.53 -7.41
C GLY A 152 -0.67 15.74 -6.29
N VAL A 153 0.01 14.80 -5.65
CA VAL A 153 -0.46 14.11 -4.45
C VAL A 153 0.38 14.56 -3.26
N ASN A 154 -0.27 15.11 -2.26
CA ASN A 154 0.36 15.49 -1.00
C ASN A 154 -0.11 14.51 0.09
N VAL A 155 0.83 13.88 0.78
CA VAL A 155 0.57 12.94 1.87
C VAL A 155 1.12 13.55 3.15
N ILE A 156 0.25 13.77 4.12
CA ILE A 156 0.61 14.22 5.46
C ILE A 156 0.33 13.04 6.39
N GLN A 157 1.37 12.51 6.98
CA GLN A 157 1.23 11.40 7.93
C GLN A 157 0.69 11.93 9.25
N GLY A 158 -0.15 11.14 9.92
CA GLY A 158 -0.49 11.37 11.32
C GLY A 158 0.73 11.12 12.21
N GLY A 159 0.78 11.78 13.35
CA GLY A 159 1.92 11.68 14.28
C GLY A 159 2.02 10.31 14.95
N SER A 160 0.90 9.75 15.42
CA SER A 160 0.88 8.43 16.07
C SER A 160 0.86 7.28 15.05
N PRO A 161 1.49 6.15 15.37
CA PRO A 161 1.38 4.94 14.57
C PRO A 161 -0.08 4.52 14.33
N GLY A 162 -0.41 4.09 13.11
CA GLY A 162 -1.77 3.68 12.76
C GLY A 162 -2.80 4.80 12.63
N SER A 163 -2.43 6.07 12.89
CA SER A 163 -3.34 7.21 12.68
C SER A 163 -3.69 7.39 11.21
N LYS A 164 -4.89 7.96 10.95
CA LYS A 164 -5.34 8.23 9.59
C LYS A 164 -4.42 9.26 8.92
N PRO A 165 -3.89 8.98 7.72
CA PRO A 165 -3.14 9.96 6.95
C PRO A 165 -4.11 11.00 6.34
N THR A 166 -3.61 12.19 6.03
CA THR A 166 -4.28 13.12 5.13
C THR A 166 -3.66 12.99 3.75
N VAL A 167 -4.46 12.64 2.76
CA VAL A 167 -4.03 12.52 1.36
C VAL A 167 -4.84 13.52 0.53
N LEU A 168 -4.14 14.48 -0.06
CA LEU A 168 -4.72 15.51 -0.90
C LEU A 168 -4.30 15.28 -2.35
N ILE A 169 -5.27 15.19 -3.26
CA ILE A 169 -5.03 15.09 -4.69
C ILE A 169 -5.37 16.43 -5.34
N ARG A 170 -4.34 17.13 -5.85
CA ARG A 170 -4.45 18.48 -6.45
C ARG A 170 -4.95 19.55 -5.47
N GLY A 171 -4.66 19.42 -4.18
CA GLY A 171 -5.02 20.38 -3.14
C GLY A 171 -6.31 20.03 -2.40
N ILE A 172 -6.99 21.04 -1.85
CA ILE A 172 -8.20 20.89 -1.04
C ILE A 172 -9.42 21.13 -1.94
N PRO A 173 -10.12 20.07 -2.38
CA PRO A 173 -11.22 20.21 -3.33
C PRO A 173 -12.55 20.60 -2.68
N SER A 174 -12.71 20.41 -1.38
CA SER A 174 -13.96 20.58 -0.65
C SER A 174 -13.75 20.99 0.80
N PHE A 175 -14.67 21.81 1.32
CA PHE A 175 -14.70 22.18 2.76
C PHE A 175 -15.32 21.08 3.64
N THR A 176 -16.08 20.13 3.08
CA THR A 176 -16.82 19.12 3.82
C THR A 176 -16.12 17.75 3.88
N GLY A 177 -15.04 17.57 3.11
CA GLY A 177 -14.25 16.34 3.12
C GLY A 177 -13.26 16.33 1.97
N THR A 178 -12.04 15.93 2.25
CA THR A 178 -10.91 15.95 1.30
C THR A 178 -10.41 14.55 0.94
N ASP A 179 -10.91 13.52 1.61
CA ASP A 179 -10.44 12.15 1.42
C ASP A 179 -10.70 11.65 0.00
N PRO A 180 -9.70 11.12 -0.69
CA PRO A 180 -9.91 10.41 -1.94
C PRO A 180 -10.64 9.09 -1.69
N THR A 181 -11.36 8.62 -2.70
CA THR A 181 -11.92 7.26 -2.68
C THR A 181 -10.81 6.23 -2.86
N VAL A 182 -10.81 5.20 -2.03
CA VAL A 182 -9.85 4.09 -2.12
C VAL A 182 -10.57 2.86 -2.66
N ILE A 183 -9.97 2.23 -3.67
CA ILE A 183 -10.45 0.97 -4.25
C ILE A 183 -9.34 -0.07 -4.08
N ILE A 184 -9.62 -1.17 -3.39
CA ILE A 184 -8.68 -2.27 -3.21
C ILE A 184 -9.24 -3.50 -3.93
N ASP A 185 -8.55 -3.98 -4.95
CA ASP A 185 -8.95 -5.12 -5.80
C ASP A 185 -10.40 -5.02 -6.33
N GLY A 186 -10.84 -3.78 -6.60
CA GLY A 186 -12.19 -3.48 -7.08
C GLY A 186 -13.25 -3.32 -5.99
N VAL A 187 -12.89 -3.37 -4.70
CA VAL A 187 -13.79 -3.12 -3.58
C VAL A 187 -13.52 -1.73 -3.00
N GLN A 188 -14.58 -0.93 -2.86
CA GLN A 188 -14.47 0.40 -2.26
C GLN A 188 -14.16 0.30 -0.77
N GLN A 189 -13.17 1.05 -0.32
CA GLN A 189 -12.69 1.16 1.05
C GLN A 189 -12.57 2.64 1.45
N SER A 190 -12.25 2.91 2.71
CA SER A 190 -11.92 4.25 3.21
C SER A 190 -10.40 4.52 3.16
N LEU A 191 -9.99 5.78 3.29
CA LEU A 191 -8.57 6.15 3.27
C LEU A 191 -7.79 5.48 4.40
N VAL A 192 -8.37 5.34 5.61
CA VAL A 192 -7.71 4.66 6.73
C VAL A 192 -7.42 3.18 6.43
N ASP A 193 -8.14 2.61 5.49
CA ASP A 193 -7.99 1.20 5.10
C ASP A 193 -6.73 0.93 4.25
N LEU A 194 -6.03 1.96 3.79
CA LEU A 194 -4.67 1.79 3.24
C LEU A 194 -3.73 1.16 4.27
N ASN A 195 -3.93 1.47 5.57
CA ASN A 195 -3.20 0.83 6.66
C ASN A 195 -3.54 -0.66 6.85
N SER A 196 -4.60 -1.15 6.21
CA SER A 196 -5.01 -2.57 6.28
C SER A 196 -4.20 -3.47 5.35
N ILE A 197 -3.52 -2.91 4.35
CA ILE A 197 -2.78 -3.65 3.35
C ILE A 197 -1.31 -3.74 3.76
N ASN A 198 -0.72 -4.92 3.59
CA ASN A 198 0.72 -5.05 3.65
C ASN A 198 1.33 -4.47 2.35
N PRO A 199 2.21 -3.45 2.41
CA PRO A 199 2.87 -2.91 1.21
C PRO A 199 3.55 -3.98 0.34
N ALA A 200 4.07 -5.04 0.95
CA ALA A 200 4.68 -6.16 0.22
C ALA A 200 3.71 -6.95 -0.68
N ASP A 201 2.40 -6.86 -0.41
CA ASP A 201 1.35 -7.54 -1.20
C ASP A 201 0.86 -6.70 -2.38
N ILE A 202 1.32 -5.46 -2.52
CA ILE A 202 0.86 -4.53 -3.56
C ILE A 202 1.61 -4.77 -4.86
N GLU A 203 0.89 -4.92 -5.96
CA GLU A 203 1.43 -4.94 -7.33
C GLU A 203 1.53 -3.53 -7.89
N THR A 204 0.43 -2.75 -7.80
CA THR A 204 0.39 -1.35 -8.28
C THR A 204 -0.53 -0.49 -7.43
N ILE A 205 -0.18 0.80 -7.34
CA ILE A 205 -1.07 1.85 -6.86
C ILE A 205 -1.26 2.86 -8.00
N ASN A 206 -2.50 3.03 -8.45
CA ASN A 206 -2.86 4.00 -9.47
C ASN A 206 -3.64 5.16 -8.84
N VAL A 207 -3.18 6.38 -9.04
CA VAL A 207 -3.87 7.59 -8.58
C VAL A 207 -4.53 8.27 -9.75
N LEU A 208 -5.87 8.24 -9.77
CA LEU A 208 -6.72 8.88 -10.78
C LEU A 208 -7.03 10.31 -10.32
N LYS A 209 -6.62 11.30 -11.10
CA LYS A 209 -6.64 12.71 -10.69
C LYS A 209 -7.63 13.55 -11.47
N ASP A 210 -8.07 13.09 -12.64
CA ASP A 210 -8.94 13.84 -13.53
C ASP A 210 -10.37 13.33 -13.50
N ALA A 211 -11.32 14.23 -13.64
CA ALA A 211 -12.75 13.91 -13.71
C ALA A 211 -13.07 12.84 -14.77
N ALA A 212 -12.38 12.87 -15.92
CA ALA A 212 -12.57 11.87 -16.98
C ALA A 212 -12.23 10.44 -16.52
N THR A 213 -11.20 10.26 -15.68
CA THR A 213 -10.79 8.94 -15.14
C THR A 213 -11.58 8.54 -13.90
N THR A 214 -12.08 9.52 -13.13
CA THR A 214 -12.82 9.26 -11.89
C THR A 214 -14.33 9.22 -12.07
N ALA A 215 -14.86 9.63 -13.23
CA ALA A 215 -16.29 9.70 -13.53
C ALA A 215 -17.04 8.37 -13.28
N ILE A 216 -16.39 7.24 -13.54
CA ILE A 216 -16.94 5.91 -13.32
C ILE A 216 -17.25 5.60 -11.83
N TYR A 217 -16.62 6.35 -10.90
CA TYR A 217 -16.87 6.25 -9.46
C TYR A 217 -17.92 7.28 -8.98
N GLY A 218 -18.50 8.05 -9.92
CA GLY A 218 -19.53 9.05 -9.64
C GLY A 218 -19.05 10.16 -8.72
N VAL A 219 -19.95 10.69 -7.89
CA VAL A 219 -19.67 11.81 -6.97
C VAL A 219 -18.54 11.48 -5.99
N LYS A 220 -18.38 10.21 -5.60
CA LYS A 220 -17.31 9.77 -4.68
C LYS A 220 -15.91 9.93 -5.28
N GLY A 221 -15.79 9.96 -6.62
CA GLY A 221 -14.53 10.22 -7.32
C GLY A 221 -14.11 11.68 -7.36
N GLY A 222 -14.91 12.62 -6.84
CA GLY A 222 -14.66 14.06 -6.92
C GLY A 222 -13.34 14.51 -6.28
N ASN A 223 -12.90 13.86 -5.20
CA ASN A 223 -11.63 14.14 -4.53
C ASN A 223 -10.46 13.32 -5.08
N GLY A 224 -10.64 12.65 -6.23
CA GLY A 224 -9.69 11.69 -6.80
C GLY A 224 -9.91 10.28 -6.27
N VAL A 225 -9.28 9.31 -6.95
CA VAL A 225 -9.41 7.89 -6.61
C VAL A 225 -8.04 7.24 -6.54
N ILE A 226 -7.80 6.46 -5.49
CA ILE A 226 -6.61 5.63 -5.31
C ILE A 226 -7.03 4.19 -5.57
N VAL A 227 -6.50 3.57 -6.62
CA VAL A 227 -6.78 2.18 -6.97
C VAL A 227 -5.56 1.34 -6.62
N VAL A 228 -5.72 0.45 -5.66
CA VAL A 228 -4.69 -0.50 -5.22
C VAL A 228 -5.01 -1.86 -5.81
N THR A 229 -4.04 -2.43 -6.50
CA THR A 229 -4.09 -3.80 -7.01
C THR A 229 -3.07 -4.64 -6.27
N THR A 230 -3.51 -5.73 -5.68
CA THR A 230 -2.62 -6.65 -4.97
C THR A 230 -2.00 -7.68 -5.92
N LYS A 231 -0.86 -8.23 -5.53
CA LYS A 231 -0.16 -9.27 -6.28
C LYS A 231 -1.03 -10.52 -6.46
N SER A 232 -0.79 -11.24 -7.53
CA SER A 232 -1.46 -12.51 -7.83
C SER A 232 -0.46 -13.54 -8.34
N GLY A 233 -0.80 -14.82 -8.29
CA GLY A 233 -0.04 -15.89 -8.93
C GLY A 233 -0.15 -15.84 -10.45
N ARG A 234 0.75 -16.57 -11.14
CA ARG A 234 0.73 -16.72 -12.60
C ARG A 234 0.42 -18.17 -12.98
N ARG A 235 -0.23 -18.37 -14.12
CA ARG A 235 -0.48 -19.72 -14.64
C ARG A 235 0.82 -20.47 -14.91
N ASN A 236 0.81 -21.77 -14.65
CA ASN A 236 1.96 -22.66 -14.83
C ASN A 236 3.22 -22.21 -14.10
N GLN A 237 3.06 -21.43 -13.02
CA GLN A 237 4.14 -21.00 -12.16
C GLN A 237 4.30 -22.01 -11.01
N LYS A 238 5.52 -22.51 -10.82
CA LYS A 238 5.86 -23.26 -9.60
C LYS A 238 5.64 -22.39 -8.38
N THR A 239 5.25 -23.00 -7.28
CA THR A 239 5.08 -22.29 -6.00
C THR A 239 6.39 -21.61 -5.61
N GLU A 240 6.32 -20.32 -5.38
CA GLU A 240 7.41 -19.49 -4.92
C GLU A 240 7.05 -18.98 -3.52
N PHE A 241 7.94 -19.22 -2.57
CA PHE A 241 7.82 -18.69 -1.21
C PHE A 241 8.76 -17.50 -1.05
N THR A 242 8.23 -16.42 -0.50
CA THR A 242 9.01 -15.23 -0.18
C THR A 242 8.80 -14.90 1.28
N PHE A 243 9.87 -14.87 2.06
CA PHE A 243 9.87 -14.36 3.43
C PHE A 243 10.65 -13.06 3.48
N SER A 244 10.09 -12.05 4.13
CA SER A 244 10.76 -10.80 4.39
C SER A 244 10.65 -10.42 5.86
N SER A 245 11.73 -9.91 6.42
CA SER A 245 11.83 -9.43 7.79
C SER A 245 12.54 -8.09 7.80
N ASN A 246 11.93 -7.10 8.40
CA ASN A 246 12.50 -5.77 8.56
C ASN A 246 12.39 -5.35 10.03
N TYR A 247 13.53 -4.94 10.61
CA TYR A 247 13.60 -4.35 11.93
C TYR A 247 14.26 -2.98 11.80
N GLY A 248 13.62 -1.96 12.32
CA GLY A 248 14.09 -0.58 12.28
C GLY A 248 13.89 0.13 13.61
N ILE A 249 14.58 1.24 13.80
CA ILE A 249 14.37 2.15 14.92
C ILE A 249 14.03 3.51 14.33
N GLN A 250 12.89 4.04 14.70
CA GLN A 250 12.46 5.40 14.36
C GLN A 250 12.93 6.37 15.43
N GLN A 251 13.43 7.50 14.99
CA GLN A 251 13.91 8.58 15.86
C GLN A 251 13.43 9.92 15.34
N VAL A 252 13.29 10.91 16.23
CA VAL A 252 13.03 12.28 15.81
C VAL A 252 14.27 12.82 15.07
N THR A 253 14.07 13.36 13.88
CA THR A 253 15.16 13.91 13.06
C THR A 253 15.50 15.33 13.42
N ASN A 254 14.50 16.14 13.77
CA ASN A 254 14.62 17.54 14.13
C ASN A 254 13.69 17.90 15.29
N MET A 255 14.17 18.72 16.18
CA MET A 255 13.38 19.35 17.25
C MET A 255 13.25 20.85 16.96
N ILE A 256 12.13 21.41 17.33
CA ILE A 256 11.90 22.86 17.23
C ILE A 256 12.76 23.54 18.29
N GLY A 257 13.47 24.61 17.93
CA GLY A 257 14.22 25.43 18.90
C GLY A 257 13.24 26.06 19.90
N THR A 258 13.48 25.82 21.18
CA THR A 258 12.76 26.46 22.30
C THR A 258 13.71 27.23 23.18
N LEU A 259 13.19 28.20 23.91
CA LEU A 259 13.99 28.96 24.88
C LEU A 259 14.52 28.01 25.96
N ASN A 260 15.76 28.23 26.38
CA ASN A 260 16.29 27.63 27.59
C ASN A 260 15.74 28.35 28.85
N ALA A 261 15.98 27.81 30.05
CA ALA A 261 15.39 28.37 31.28
C ALA A 261 15.81 29.82 31.55
N SER A 262 17.04 30.20 31.25
CA SER A 262 17.51 31.60 31.43
C SER A 262 16.86 32.54 30.41
N GLU A 263 16.76 32.16 29.17
CA GLU A 263 16.11 32.94 28.11
C GLU A 263 14.60 33.06 28.37
N TYR A 264 13.95 31.98 28.79
CA TYR A 264 12.54 31.96 29.19
C TYR A 264 12.30 32.88 30.38
N GLY A 265 13.11 32.78 31.43
CA GLY A 265 13.02 33.64 32.59
C GLY A 265 13.18 35.13 32.24
N ALA A 266 14.11 35.45 31.31
CA ALA A 266 14.29 36.83 30.84
C ALA A 266 13.03 37.34 30.10
N MET A 267 12.46 36.50 29.20
CA MET A 267 11.22 36.83 28.46
C MET A 267 10.03 37.05 29.42
N ILE A 268 9.87 36.18 30.42
CA ILE A 268 8.82 36.31 31.44
C ILE A 268 8.98 37.57 32.26
N ASN A 269 10.22 37.91 32.68
CA ASN A 269 10.52 39.15 33.40
C ASN A 269 10.18 40.38 32.55
N GLU A 270 10.59 40.41 31.30
CA GLU A 270 10.28 41.48 30.36
C GLU A 270 8.75 41.68 30.22
N GLY A 271 8.03 40.59 30.00
CA GLY A 271 6.56 40.61 29.89
C GLY A 271 5.90 41.13 31.17
N SER A 272 6.34 40.65 32.36
CA SER A 272 5.81 41.08 33.65
C SER A 272 6.08 42.55 33.91
N THR A 273 7.33 43.01 33.76
CA THR A 273 7.70 44.40 34.01
C THR A 273 7.08 45.38 33.04
N THR A 274 6.92 44.99 31.77
CA THR A 274 6.20 45.80 30.77
C THR A 274 4.72 45.97 31.11
N ALA A 275 4.13 44.98 31.75
CA ALA A 275 2.77 45.02 32.27
C ALA A 275 2.65 45.70 33.66
N GLY A 276 3.75 46.28 34.20
CA GLY A 276 3.78 46.91 35.51
C GLY A 276 3.88 45.94 36.68
N GLY A 277 4.16 44.67 36.44
CA GLY A 277 4.33 43.64 37.47
C GLY A 277 5.76 43.53 37.98
N PRO A 278 6.03 42.65 38.97
CA PRO A 278 7.34 42.43 39.54
C PRO A 278 8.25 41.59 38.65
N VAL A 279 9.55 41.61 38.90
CA VAL A 279 10.50 40.65 38.34
C VAL A 279 10.19 39.27 38.93
N ILE A 280 9.86 38.31 38.08
CA ILE A 280 9.47 36.95 38.47
C ILE A 280 10.73 36.09 38.78
N PHE A 281 11.74 36.20 37.92
CA PHE A 281 13.02 35.49 38.05
C PHE A 281 14.16 36.46 38.33
N PRO A 282 14.46 36.76 39.61
CA PRO A 282 15.48 37.78 39.96
C PRO A 282 16.91 37.35 39.60
N ASN A 283 17.19 36.02 39.56
CA ASN A 283 18.54 35.48 39.34
C ASN A 283 18.57 34.59 38.10
N LEU A 284 18.54 35.18 36.90
CA LEU A 284 18.52 34.43 35.63
C LEU A 284 19.72 33.47 35.47
N SER A 285 20.89 33.84 35.96
CA SER A 285 22.11 33.01 35.85
C SER A 285 22.03 31.70 36.63
N THR A 286 21.15 31.59 37.62
CA THR A 286 20.98 30.37 38.41
C THR A 286 20.01 29.37 37.75
N LEU A 287 19.25 29.80 36.76
CA LEU A 287 18.30 28.95 36.05
C LEU A 287 18.98 27.95 35.10
N GLY A 288 20.17 28.31 34.58
CA GLY A 288 20.90 27.45 33.65
C GLY A 288 20.17 27.18 32.37
N VAL A 289 20.33 25.97 31.82
CA VAL A 289 19.68 25.56 30.59
C VAL A 289 18.24 25.08 30.84
N GLY A 290 17.97 24.55 32.05
CA GLY A 290 16.67 23.96 32.37
C GLY A 290 16.36 22.69 31.60
N ASN A 291 15.06 22.33 31.50
CA ASN A 291 14.58 21.12 30.85
C ASN A 291 14.16 21.38 29.42
N ASN A 292 14.60 20.51 28.49
CA ASN A 292 14.08 20.45 27.14
C ASN A 292 12.98 19.37 27.09
N TRP A 293 11.73 19.80 27.19
CA TRP A 293 10.59 18.89 27.27
C TRP A 293 10.38 18.05 26.03
N GLN A 294 10.85 18.49 24.85
CA GLN A 294 10.84 17.67 23.65
C GLN A 294 11.71 16.42 23.82
N LYS A 295 12.92 16.56 24.41
CA LYS A 295 13.81 15.43 24.68
C LYS A 295 13.21 14.43 25.67
N GLU A 296 12.40 14.92 26.61
CA GLU A 296 11.78 14.08 27.63
C GLU A 296 10.64 13.20 27.04
N VAL A 297 9.90 13.72 26.05
CA VAL A 297 8.76 13.00 25.46
C VAL A 297 9.15 12.14 24.26
N PHE A 298 10.22 12.48 23.52
CA PHE A 298 10.68 11.68 22.41
C PHE A 298 11.46 10.45 22.89
N LYS A 299 11.17 9.31 22.28
CA LYS A 299 11.82 8.03 22.54
C LYS A 299 12.17 7.34 21.23
N ASP A 300 13.22 6.55 21.27
CA ASP A 300 13.53 5.62 20.18
C ASP A 300 12.40 4.61 20.06
N ALA A 301 11.89 4.43 18.85
CA ALA A 301 10.69 3.67 18.58
C ALA A 301 10.97 2.51 17.62
N PRO A 302 10.99 1.25 18.10
CA PRO A 302 11.19 0.10 17.23
C PRO A 302 10.02 -0.12 16.29
N VAL A 303 10.35 -0.58 15.08
CA VAL A 303 9.41 -1.04 14.06
C VAL A 303 9.80 -2.44 13.63
N GLN A 304 8.84 -3.35 13.58
CA GLN A 304 9.02 -4.74 13.18
C GLN A 304 8.01 -5.08 12.09
N ILE A 305 8.49 -5.59 10.97
CA ILE A 305 7.65 -6.00 9.84
C ILE A 305 8.09 -7.41 9.42
N TYR A 306 7.15 -8.34 9.42
CA TYR A 306 7.35 -9.68 8.91
C TYR A 306 6.32 -9.97 7.85
N SER A 307 6.70 -10.59 6.74
CA SER A 307 5.76 -11.07 5.74
C SER A 307 6.22 -12.41 5.15
N LEU A 308 5.25 -13.29 4.92
CA LEU A 308 5.42 -14.58 4.28
C LEU A 308 4.40 -14.69 3.16
N ASN A 309 4.86 -14.90 1.94
CA ASN A 309 4.04 -15.02 0.76
C ASN A 309 4.30 -16.36 0.07
N ALA A 310 3.23 -16.99 -0.40
CA ALA A 310 3.28 -18.15 -1.28
C ALA A 310 2.45 -17.84 -2.53
N LYS A 311 3.07 -17.81 -3.70
CA LYS A 311 2.39 -17.56 -4.97
C LYS A 311 2.72 -18.63 -6.00
N GLY A 312 1.77 -18.95 -6.86
CA GLY A 312 1.94 -19.97 -7.88
C GLY A 312 0.70 -20.18 -8.71
N GLY A 313 0.69 -21.22 -9.50
CA GLY A 313 -0.49 -21.62 -10.25
C GLY A 313 -0.27 -22.81 -11.17
N SER A 314 -1.37 -23.45 -11.51
CA SER A 314 -1.47 -24.49 -12.53
C SER A 314 -2.00 -23.91 -13.85
N ASP A 315 -2.39 -24.76 -14.77
CA ASP A 315 -3.09 -24.39 -16.02
C ASP A 315 -4.47 -23.75 -15.76
N LYS A 316 -5.15 -24.15 -14.65
CA LYS A 316 -6.54 -23.76 -14.35
C LYS A 316 -6.70 -22.90 -13.10
N MET A 317 -5.65 -22.73 -12.30
CA MET A 317 -5.71 -22.02 -11.05
C MET A 317 -4.49 -21.12 -10.85
N THR A 318 -4.70 -19.93 -10.31
CA THR A 318 -3.61 -19.11 -9.76
C THR A 318 -3.91 -18.73 -8.33
N TYR A 319 -2.88 -18.60 -7.51
CA TYR A 319 -3.03 -18.24 -6.11
C TYR A 319 -1.89 -17.35 -5.60
N LEU A 320 -2.25 -16.49 -4.67
CA LEU A 320 -1.35 -15.85 -3.71
C LEU A 320 -1.96 -16.04 -2.33
N LEU A 321 -1.16 -16.53 -1.40
CA LEU A 321 -1.44 -16.56 0.03
C LEU A 321 -0.38 -15.71 0.73
N SER A 322 -0.80 -14.76 1.55
CA SER A 322 0.10 -13.86 2.26
C SER A 322 -0.28 -13.80 3.73
N ALA A 323 0.72 -13.82 4.61
CA ALA A 323 0.59 -13.54 6.03
C ALA A 323 1.58 -12.45 6.40
N GLY A 324 1.13 -11.45 7.16
CA GLY A 324 1.95 -10.32 7.57
C GLY A 324 1.74 -9.95 9.03
N TYR A 325 2.78 -9.42 9.65
CA TYR A 325 2.73 -8.82 10.97
C TYR A 325 3.53 -7.52 10.96
N LEU A 326 2.93 -6.48 11.50
CA LEU A 326 3.53 -5.18 11.74
C LEU A 326 3.37 -4.82 13.22
N ASN A 327 4.44 -4.37 13.84
CA ASN A 327 4.39 -3.68 15.14
C ASN A 327 5.24 -2.41 15.05
N GLN A 328 4.61 -1.26 15.26
CA GLN A 328 5.23 0.05 15.20
C GLN A 328 5.00 0.80 16.51
N SER A 329 6.05 1.11 17.23
CA SER A 329 5.99 1.98 18.40
C SER A 329 6.00 3.45 17.98
N GLY A 330 5.38 4.32 18.77
CA GLY A 330 5.42 5.76 18.55
C GLY A 330 6.67 6.41 19.12
N ILE A 331 7.20 7.41 18.43
CA ILE A 331 8.33 8.21 18.90
C ILE A 331 7.99 9.13 20.07
N VAL A 332 6.70 9.40 20.31
CA VAL A 332 6.23 10.18 21.45
C VAL A 332 5.65 9.24 22.49
N GLY A 333 6.23 9.21 23.68
CA GLY A 333 5.82 8.36 24.80
C GLY A 333 6.16 6.87 24.67
N GLY A 334 6.74 6.44 23.54
CA GLY A 334 7.14 5.04 23.31
C GLY A 334 5.97 4.07 23.18
N ALA A 335 6.28 2.76 23.19
CA ALA A 335 5.33 1.67 22.97
C ALA A 335 4.17 1.63 23.97
N ASP A 336 4.36 2.10 25.19
CA ASP A 336 3.33 2.06 26.23
C ASP A 336 2.18 3.02 25.95
N LYS A 337 2.49 4.18 25.37
CA LYS A 337 1.54 5.28 25.14
C LYS A 337 1.11 5.41 23.68
N SER A 338 1.99 5.02 22.76
CA SER A 338 1.72 5.10 21.33
C SER A 338 2.26 3.86 20.62
N ASN A 339 1.37 3.03 20.09
CA ASN A 339 1.73 1.78 19.43
C ASN A 339 0.65 1.38 18.43
N PHE A 340 1.06 0.77 17.34
CA PHE A 340 0.16 0.17 16.37
C PHE A 340 0.67 -1.23 16.01
N SER A 341 -0.18 -2.23 16.12
CA SER A 341 0.09 -3.57 15.63
C SER A 341 -1.00 -4.04 14.67
N ARG A 342 -0.58 -4.79 13.66
CA ARG A 342 -1.45 -5.38 12.65
C ARG A 342 -0.98 -6.78 12.31
N GLY A 343 -1.87 -7.77 12.48
CA GLY A 343 -1.73 -9.09 11.88
C GLY A 343 -2.66 -9.19 10.68
N ASN A 344 -2.21 -9.62 9.52
CA ASN A 344 -3.04 -9.77 8.33
C ASN A 344 -2.80 -11.11 7.62
N PHE A 345 -3.86 -11.63 7.02
CA PHE A 345 -3.84 -12.75 6.10
C PHE A 345 -4.61 -12.37 4.84
N THR A 346 -4.04 -12.64 3.67
CA THR A 346 -4.65 -12.36 2.37
C THR A 346 -4.58 -13.59 1.49
N ALA A 347 -5.69 -13.88 0.79
CA ALA A 347 -5.80 -14.94 -0.19
C ALA A 347 -6.37 -14.37 -1.50
N ASN A 348 -5.60 -14.42 -2.58
CA ASN A 348 -6.01 -14.06 -3.93
C ASN A 348 -6.01 -15.33 -4.78
N LEU A 349 -7.19 -15.78 -5.15
CA LEU A 349 -7.40 -17.03 -5.87
C LEU A 349 -8.15 -16.78 -7.17
N SER A 350 -7.75 -17.47 -8.23
CA SER A 350 -8.46 -17.43 -9.49
C SER A 350 -8.54 -18.82 -10.08
N PHE A 351 -9.76 -19.25 -10.44
CA PHE A 351 -10.07 -20.59 -10.96
C PHE A 351 -10.74 -20.48 -12.32
N ASP A 352 -10.20 -21.15 -13.32
CA ASP A 352 -10.89 -21.38 -14.58
C ASP A 352 -11.77 -22.64 -14.43
N LEU A 353 -13.03 -22.43 -14.04
CA LEU A 353 -14.00 -23.52 -13.84
C LEU A 353 -14.34 -24.22 -15.15
N SER A 354 -14.29 -23.48 -16.25
CA SER A 354 -14.39 -23.99 -17.63
C SER A 354 -13.65 -23.04 -18.58
N SER A 355 -13.62 -23.35 -19.87
CA SER A 355 -13.07 -22.46 -20.91
C SER A 355 -13.77 -21.10 -21.01
N LYS A 356 -15.00 -20.99 -20.47
CA LYS A 356 -15.82 -19.78 -20.51
C LYS A 356 -16.11 -19.18 -19.14
N LEU A 357 -15.89 -19.92 -18.05
CA LEU A 357 -16.30 -19.52 -16.70
C LEU A 357 -15.09 -19.43 -15.78
N LYS A 358 -14.88 -18.27 -15.19
CA LYS A 358 -13.80 -17.97 -14.26
C LYS A 358 -14.37 -17.47 -12.94
N LEU A 359 -13.84 -17.97 -11.82
CA LEU A 359 -14.12 -17.52 -10.47
C LEU A 359 -12.87 -16.82 -9.90
N ILE A 360 -13.04 -15.61 -9.38
CA ILE A 360 -11.99 -14.86 -8.68
C ILE A 360 -12.44 -14.63 -7.25
N ILE A 361 -11.57 -14.92 -6.30
CA ILE A 361 -11.78 -14.71 -4.87
C ILE A 361 -10.61 -13.89 -4.34
N ASN A 362 -10.91 -12.73 -3.79
CA ASN A 362 -9.98 -11.97 -2.96
C ASN A 362 -10.56 -11.95 -1.55
N ALA A 363 -9.80 -12.35 -0.57
CA ALA A 363 -10.21 -12.36 0.83
C ALA A 363 -9.06 -11.92 1.72
N SER A 364 -9.32 -10.93 2.58
CA SER A 364 -8.35 -10.44 3.54
C SER A 364 -8.99 -10.41 4.93
N ALA A 365 -8.25 -10.94 5.90
CA ALA A 365 -8.60 -10.92 7.31
C ALA A 365 -7.47 -10.23 8.08
N LEU A 366 -7.80 -9.33 8.97
CA LEU A 366 -6.81 -8.64 9.77
C LEU A 366 -7.28 -8.36 11.18
N THR A 367 -6.32 -8.28 12.10
CA THR A 367 -6.47 -7.78 13.45
C THR A 367 -5.65 -6.51 13.60
N LEU A 368 -6.19 -5.54 14.30
CA LEU A 368 -5.58 -4.25 14.57
C LEU A 368 -5.60 -4.01 16.07
N GLU A 369 -4.50 -3.52 16.61
CA GLU A 369 -4.47 -2.93 17.95
C GLU A 369 -3.73 -1.60 17.87
N SER A 370 -4.29 -0.55 18.49
CA SER A 370 -3.66 0.76 18.56
C SER A 370 -3.82 1.38 19.93
N LYS A 371 -2.77 2.08 20.34
CA LYS A 371 -2.76 3.07 21.41
C LYS A 371 -2.27 4.38 20.78
N GLY A 372 -2.81 5.50 21.21
CA GLY A 372 -2.42 6.80 20.66
C GLY A 372 -2.37 7.88 21.73
N ILE A 373 -1.79 8.99 21.36
CA ILE A 373 -1.77 10.21 22.16
C ILE A 373 -2.62 11.27 21.48
N ALA A 374 -3.06 12.28 22.24
CA ALA A 374 -3.69 13.46 21.65
C ALA A 374 -2.68 14.23 20.80
N GLU A 375 -3.08 14.58 19.57
CA GLU A 375 -2.27 15.28 18.59
C GLU A 375 -2.98 16.55 18.11
N ASN A 376 -2.19 17.49 17.60
CA ASN A 376 -2.69 18.68 16.90
C ASN A 376 -3.64 19.58 17.73
N SER A 377 -3.55 19.52 19.05
CA SER A 377 -4.24 20.44 19.97
C SER A 377 -3.24 21.18 20.83
N PHE A 378 -3.65 22.34 21.34
CA PHE A 378 -2.83 23.17 22.22
C PHE A 378 -2.34 22.39 23.46
N ASN A 379 -3.22 21.60 24.06
CA ASN A 379 -2.95 20.76 25.24
C ASN A 379 -2.48 19.33 24.88
N SER A 380 -2.07 19.08 23.62
CA SER A 380 -1.44 17.81 23.25
C SER A 380 -0.07 17.66 23.89
N VAL A 381 0.45 16.43 23.91
CA VAL A 381 1.78 16.15 24.44
C VAL A 381 2.85 17.03 23.77
N LEU A 382 2.82 17.16 22.45
CA LEU A 382 3.79 17.98 21.71
C LEU A 382 3.53 19.48 21.88
N GLY A 383 2.26 19.92 21.88
CA GLY A 383 1.89 21.30 22.17
C GLY A 383 2.38 21.71 23.56
N SER A 384 2.20 20.86 24.55
CA SER A 384 2.72 21.07 25.90
C SER A 384 4.25 21.07 25.94
N ALA A 385 4.93 20.15 25.24
CA ALA A 385 6.38 20.08 25.20
C ALA A 385 7.05 21.31 24.57
N LEU A 386 6.35 22.02 23.69
CA LEU A 386 6.83 23.27 23.09
C LEU A 386 6.62 24.51 23.97
N ASN A 387 5.58 24.51 24.80
CA ASN A 387 5.12 25.69 25.52
C ASN A 387 5.32 25.62 27.04
N PHE A 388 5.67 24.45 27.57
CA PHE A 388 5.78 24.28 29.01
C PHE A 388 7.09 24.90 29.54
N ASP A 389 7.01 25.45 30.74
CA ASP A 389 8.07 26.16 31.48
C ASP A 389 9.36 25.32 31.64
N PRO A 390 10.48 25.70 31.00
CA PRO A 390 11.73 24.96 31.08
C PRO A 390 12.45 25.11 32.45
N THR A 391 11.98 26.01 33.34
CA THR A 391 12.56 26.20 34.70
C THR A 391 12.06 25.14 35.67
N VAL A 392 10.99 24.44 35.34
CA VAL A 392 10.35 23.42 36.19
C VAL A 392 11.22 22.16 36.24
N SER A 393 11.40 21.58 37.44
CA SER A 393 12.10 20.31 37.65
C SER A 393 11.37 19.15 37.03
N LEU A 394 12.12 18.10 36.62
CA LEU A 394 11.53 16.92 35.97
C LEU A 394 10.51 16.23 36.90
N PHE A 395 10.86 16.04 38.15
CA PHE A 395 10.00 15.40 39.15
C PHE A 395 9.47 16.39 40.16
N ASN A 396 8.25 16.15 40.61
CA ASN A 396 7.63 16.88 41.71
C ASN A 396 8.14 16.33 43.04
N THR A 397 8.50 17.24 43.96
CA THR A 397 8.95 16.92 45.33
C THR A 397 8.05 17.56 46.40
N SER A 398 7.03 18.33 45.99
CA SER A 398 6.23 19.14 46.91
C SER A 398 4.95 18.48 47.43
N ASN A 399 4.39 17.55 46.67
CA ASN A 399 3.17 16.78 47.03
C ASN A 399 3.11 15.44 46.30
N SER A 400 2.12 14.61 46.63
CA SER A 400 1.89 13.29 46.03
C SER A 400 0.88 13.30 44.88
N ALA A 401 0.27 14.44 44.55
CA ALA A 401 -0.79 14.55 43.56
C ALA A 401 -0.28 14.45 42.13
N SER A 402 0.99 14.81 41.89
CA SER A 402 1.63 14.67 40.59
C SER A 402 3.03 14.08 40.75
N LYS A 403 3.41 13.18 39.88
CA LYS A 403 4.75 12.60 39.79
C LYS A 403 5.76 13.58 39.20
N TYR A 404 5.34 14.37 38.23
CA TYR A 404 6.20 15.30 37.51
C TYR A 404 6.02 16.74 38.01
N GLY A 405 7.04 17.55 37.79
CA GLY A 405 7.04 18.95 38.20
C GLY A 405 5.93 19.76 37.52
N PHE A 406 5.51 20.83 38.17
CA PHE A 406 4.52 21.77 37.67
C PHE A 406 4.96 23.21 37.92
N SER A 407 4.45 24.15 37.10
CA SER A 407 4.74 25.56 37.30
C SER A 407 3.87 26.12 38.42
N ASN A 408 4.51 26.90 39.30
CA ASN A 408 3.86 27.62 40.39
C ASN A 408 3.73 29.13 40.12
N LEU A 409 4.27 29.58 38.96
CA LEU A 409 4.48 31.01 38.72
C LEU A 409 3.44 31.62 37.79
N LEU A 410 2.85 30.79 36.91
CA LEU A 410 1.97 31.27 35.86
C LEU A 410 0.60 30.59 35.93
N LEU A 411 -0.46 31.38 35.82
CA LEU A 411 -1.75 30.89 35.51
C LEU A 411 -1.69 30.26 34.09
N SER A 412 -1.99 29.00 33.95
CA SER A 412 -1.69 28.28 32.73
C SER A 412 -2.76 27.25 32.39
N GLU A 413 -3.02 27.13 31.11
CA GLU A 413 -3.72 25.99 30.50
C GLU A 413 -2.72 24.97 29.95
N ILE A 414 -1.40 25.24 30.06
CA ILE A 414 -0.33 24.35 29.58
C ILE A 414 0.03 23.37 30.68
N PHE A 415 0.14 22.12 30.33
CA PHE A 415 0.46 21.01 31.22
C PHE A 415 1.93 20.61 31.10
N ASN A 416 2.48 20.00 32.16
CA ASN A 416 3.72 19.23 31.98
C ASN A 416 3.45 18.09 30.98
N PRO A 417 4.21 17.98 29.85
CA PRO A 417 3.95 16.99 28.82
C PRO A 417 4.10 15.55 29.31
N LEU A 418 4.92 15.29 30.33
CA LEU A 418 5.04 13.97 30.95
C LEU A 418 3.80 13.60 31.77
N THR A 419 3.18 14.60 32.45
CA THR A 419 1.91 14.39 33.13
C THR A 419 0.78 14.08 32.15
N VAL A 420 0.77 14.75 30.99
CA VAL A 420 -0.18 14.43 29.91
C VAL A 420 0.02 13.00 29.41
N LEU A 421 1.26 12.59 29.15
CA LEU A 421 1.58 11.22 28.75
C LEU A 421 1.15 10.19 29.80
N GLU A 422 1.46 10.44 31.07
CA GLU A 422 1.12 9.52 32.16
C GLU A 422 -0.39 9.31 32.24
N ASN A 423 -1.18 10.37 32.08
CA ASN A 423 -2.64 10.35 32.15
C ASN A 423 -3.33 10.00 30.82
N THR A 424 -2.58 9.66 29.78
CA THR A 424 -3.14 9.18 28.51
C THR A 424 -3.34 7.68 28.54
N TYR A 425 -4.61 7.25 28.49
CA TYR A 425 -5.00 5.85 28.51
C TYR A 425 -6.07 5.57 27.47
N ASN A 426 -5.69 4.87 26.42
CA ASN A 426 -6.63 4.37 25.41
C ASN A 426 -6.10 3.07 24.80
N LYS A 427 -7.03 2.26 24.32
CA LYS A 427 -6.72 1.04 23.59
C LYS A 427 -7.86 0.78 22.60
N ASN A 428 -7.52 0.64 21.34
CA ASN A 428 -8.46 0.26 20.29
C ASN A 428 -8.06 -1.09 19.74
N VAL A 429 -8.97 -2.04 19.68
CA VAL A 429 -8.78 -3.36 19.09
C VAL A 429 -9.85 -3.56 18.03
N GLY A 430 -9.45 -4.01 16.86
CA GLY A 430 -10.38 -4.24 15.76
C GLY A 430 -10.06 -5.49 14.98
N THR A 431 -11.09 -6.10 14.42
CA THR A 431 -10.97 -7.14 13.39
C THR A 431 -11.64 -6.66 12.13
N LYS A 432 -11.03 -6.93 10.99
CA LYS A 432 -11.61 -6.57 9.70
C LYS A 432 -11.51 -7.75 8.73
N LEU A 433 -12.62 -8.00 8.05
CA LEU A 433 -12.71 -8.95 6.94
C LEU A 433 -13.18 -8.17 5.72
N TYR A 434 -12.46 -8.25 4.61
CA TYR A 434 -12.89 -7.63 3.36
C TYR A 434 -12.44 -8.44 2.16
N GLY A 435 -13.12 -8.23 1.04
CA GLY A 435 -12.77 -8.91 -0.19
C GLY A 435 -13.90 -8.95 -1.18
N LYS A 436 -13.75 -9.79 -2.20
CA LYS A 436 -14.76 -10.02 -3.23
C LYS A 436 -14.82 -11.46 -3.68
N PHE A 437 -16.00 -11.82 -4.18
CA PHE A 437 -16.24 -12.97 -5.03
C PHE A 437 -16.68 -12.44 -6.40
N GLU A 438 -16.02 -12.86 -7.47
CA GLU A 438 -16.31 -12.39 -8.82
C GLU A 438 -16.41 -13.59 -9.76
N LEU A 439 -17.53 -13.69 -10.45
CA LEU A 439 -17.79 -14.69 -11.46
C LEU A 439 -17.78 -14.01 -12.83
N GLN A 440 -16.89 -14.44 -13.72
CA GLN A 440 -16.78 -13.95 -15.10
C GLN A 440 -17.21 -15.05 -16.07
N TYR A 441 -18.21 -14.76 -16.90
CA TYR A 441 -18.69 -15.66 -17.93
C TYR A 441 -18.46 -15.06 -19.31
N ASN A 442 -17.57 -15.66 -20.09
CA ASN A 442 -17.27 -15.28 -21.46
C ASN A 442 -18.30 -15.87 -22.41
N VAL A 443 -19.36 -15.11 -22.72
CA VAL A 443 -20.43 -15.49 -23.64
C VAL A 443 -19.87 -15.69 -25.03
N ALA A 444 -19.06 -14.75 -25.51
CA ALA A 444 -18.36 -14.73 -26.77
C ALA A 444 -16.94 -14.18 -26.60
N LYS A 445 -16.10 -14.21 -27.63
CA LYS A 445 -14.72 -13.70 -27.60
C LYS A 445 -14.63 -12.21 -27.20
N ASN A 446 -15.68 -11.46 -27.45
CA ASN A 446 -15.77 -10.02 -27.26
C ASN A 446 -16.83 -9.58 -26.24
N LEU A 447 -17.54 -10.54 -25.60
CA LEU A 447 -18.58 -10.26 -24.62
C LEU A 447 -18.40 -11.11 -23.37
N SER A 448 -18.23 -10.43 -22.25
CA SER A 448 -18.15 -11.03 -20.91
C SER A 448 -19.28 -10.50 -20.02
N LEU A 449 -19.88 -11.37 -19.24
CA LEU A 449 -20.79 -11.05 -18.15
C LEU A 449 -20.04 -11.23 -16.84
N ILE A 450 -20.10 -10.23 -15.97
CA ILE A 450 -19.41 -10.21 -14.70
C ILE A 450 -20.43 -10.00 -13.58
N SER A 451 -20.39 -10.88 -12.57
CA SER A 451 -21.14 -10.76 -11.33
C SER A 451 -20.13 -10.67 -10.18
N ARG A 452 -20.17 -9.59 -9.40
CA ARG A 452 -19.24 -9.32 -8.32
C ARG A 452 -19.99 -9.03 -7.03
N PHE A 453 -19.57 -9.68 -5.95
CA PHE A 453 -19.99 -9.41 -4.59
C PHE A 453 -18.77 -8.95 -3.79
N GLY A 454 -18.70 -7.65 -3.48
CA GLY A 454 -17.69 -7.06 -2.61
C GLY A 454 -18.23 -6.90 -1.19
N TYR A 455 -17.41 -7.15 -0.18
CA TYR A 455 -17.82 -7.04 1.22
C TYR A 455 -16.71 -6.46 2.10
N THR A 456 -17.14 -5.80 3.17
CA THR A 456 -16.28 -5.33 4.26
C THR A 456 -17.03 -5.45 5.56
N LYS A 457 -16.46 -6.21 6.50
CA LYS A 457 -16.92 -6.30 7.87
C LYS A 457 -15.83 -5.77 8.80
N TYR A 458 -16.23 -4.90 9.73
CA TYR A 458 -15.35 -4.37 10.77
C TYR A 458 -16.04 -4.50 12.12
N ASP A 459 -15.35 -5.07 13.09
CA ASP A 459 -15.75 -5.12 14.48
C ASP A 459 -14.62 -4.50 15.32
N GLY A 460 -14.91 -3.40 16.00
CA GLY A 460 -13.96 -2.63 16.81
C GLY A 460 -14.43 -2.46 18.24
N ASN A 461 -13.48 -2.38 19.16
CA ASN A 461 -13.70 -2.07 20.57
C ASN A 461 -12.66 -1.03 21.01
N ALA A 462 -13.12 0.13 21.42
CA ALA A 462 -12.31 1.21 21.95
C ALA A 462 -12.55 1.37 23.45
N LYS A 463 -11.47 1.42 24.22
CA LYS A 463 -11.50 1.72 25.67
C LYS A 463 -10.68 2.97 25.92
N THR A 464 -11.22 3.94 26.63
CA THR A 464 -10.55 5.18 27.02
C THR A 464 -10.79 5.43 28.49
N PHE A 465 -9.75 5.79 29.22
CA PHE A 465 -9.87 6.20 30.62
C PHE A 465 -9.30 7.61 30.79
N THR A 466 -10.04 8.46 31.47
CA THR A 466 -9.64 9.81 31.85
C THR A 466 -9.51 9.84 33.37
N PRO A 467 -8.29 9.83 33.92
CA PRO A 467 -8.09 9.91 35.36
C PRO A 467 -8.33 11.34 35.87
N LEU A 468 -8.49 11.49 37.18
CA LEU A 468 -8.31 12.77 37.85
C LEU A 468 -6.81 13.12 37.82
N ALA A 469 -6.48 14.37 37.52
CA ALA A 469 -5.11 14.83 37.38
C ALA A 469 -4.91 16.22 38.02
N PHE A 470 -3.72 16.40 38.60
CA PHE A 470 -3.25 17.67 39.12
C PHE A 470 -2.08 18.17 38.27
N TYR A 471 -2.23 19.35 37.72
CA TYR A 471 -1.26 19.95 36.76
C TYR A 471 -0.49 21.12 37.37
N GLY A 472 -0.78 21.48 38.63
CA GLY A 472 -0.20 22.59 39.36
C GLY A 472 -1.24 23.52 39.99
N PRO A 473 -0.87 24.29 41.03
CA PRO A 473 -1.84 25.07 41.82
C PRO A 473 -2.52 26.20 41.02
N LEU A 474 -1.90 26.68 39.96
CA LEU A 474 -2.41 27.73 39.09
C LEU A 474 -2.95 27.21 37.76
N ASN A 475 -3.08 25.89 37.61
CA ASN A 475 -3.62 25.34 36.38
C ASN A 475 -5.16 25.27 36.43
N VAL A 476 -5.82 25.83 35.42
CA VAL A 476 -7.29 25.97 35.38
C VAL A 476 -8.03 24.65 35.07
N ASP A 477 -7.33 23.66 34.54
CA ASP A 477 -7.90 22.38 34.12
C ASP A 477 -7.70 21.25 35.15
N ASN A 478 -7.30 21.58 36.36
CA ASN A 478 -7.18 20.60 37.44
C ASN A 478 -8.51 19.86 37.65
N SER A 479 -8.44 18.56 37.71
CA SER A 479 -9.52 17.67 38.13
C SER A 479 -9.24 17.01 39.49
N MET A 480 -8.03 17.19 40.02
CA MET A 480 -7.58 16.73 41.32
C MET A 480 -6.90 17.88 42.07
N ASN A 481 -7.08 17.96 43.39
CA ASN A 481 -6.43 18.89 44.28
C ASN A 481 -5.02 18.40 44.64
N ALA A 482 -4.20 19.30 45.24
CA ALA A 482 -2.85 18.95 45.68
C ALA A 482 -2.81 17.88 46.79
N ASP A 483 -3.90 17.65 47.51
CA ASP A 483 -4.05 16.61 48.53
C ASP A 483 -4.52 15.26 47.94
N GLY A 484 -4.74 15.18 46.63
CA GLY A 484 -5.21 13.99 45.93
C GLY A 484 -6.73 13.84 45.89
N SER A 485 -7.50 14.74 46.50
CA SER A 485 -8.97 14.73 46.40
C SER A 485 -9.46 15.26 45.05
N ALA A 486 -10.65 14.85 44.63
CA ALA A 486 -11.28 15.37 43.43
C ALA A 486 -11.66 16.85 43.59
N VAL A 487 -11.43 17.65 42.53
CA VAL A 487 -12.04 19.00 42.45
C VAL A 487 -13.55 18.86 42.32
N ALA A 488 -14.29 19.74 42.98
CA ALA A 488 -15.77 19.69 42.98
C ALA A 488 -16.34 19.61 41.56
N GLY A 489 -17.18 18.62 41.32
CA GLY A 489 -17.82 18.38 40.01
C GLY A 489 -16.89 17.76 38.93
N LYS A 490 -15.66 17.39 39.27
CA LYS A 490 -14.76 16.65 38.40
C LYS A 490 -14.75 15.17 38.77
N HIS A 491 -14.74 14.31 37.76
CA HIS A 491 -14.86 12.86 37.89
C HIS A 491 -13.82 12.15 37.04
N ASN A 492 -13.26 11.06 37.54
CA ASN A 492 -12.59 10.14 36.64
C ASN A 492 -13.64 9.44 35.78
N ARG A 493 -13.25 8.99 34.58
CA ARG A 493 -14.21 8.48 33.60
C ARG A 493 -13.62 7.35 32.78
N ILE A 494 -14.37 6.28 32.63
CA ILE A 494 -14.11 5.25 31.63
C ILE A 494 -15.16 5.32 30.53
N ALA A 495 -14.74 5.15 29.31
CA ALA A 495 -15.61 5.02 28.15
C ALA A 495 -15.23 3.77 27.35
N HIS A 496 -16.25 3.00 26.98
CA HIS A 496 -16.14 1.91 26.03
C HIS A 496 -17.01 2.21 24.83
N GLU A 497 -16.47 1.96 23.64
CA GLU A 497 -17.21 2.06 22.39
C GLU A 497 -17.02 0.78 21.60
N LYS A 498 -18.11 0.19 21.17
CA LYS A 498 -18.12 -0.97 20.29
C LYS A 498 -18.75 -0.59 18.97
N THR A 499 -18.00 -0.76 17.89
CA THR A 499 -18.44 -0.49 16.52
C THR A 499 -18.51 -1.80 15.75
N SER A 500 -19.61 -2.03 15.03
CA SER A 500 -19.76 -3.18 14.13
C SER A 500 -20.35 -2.70 12.82
N ASN A 501 -19.60 -2.86 11.73
CA ASN A 501 -20.01 -2.44 10.39
C ASN A 501 -20.00 -3.64 9.44
N PHE A 502 -21.03 -3.75 8.61
CA PHE A 502 -21.05 -4.70 7.50
C PHE A 502 -21.55 -4.00 6.25
N ASN A 503 -20.63 -3.76 5.33
CA ASN A 503 -20.89 -3.11 4.07
C ASN A 503 -20.73 -4.11 2.93
N TYR A 504 -21.61 -4.07 1.94
CA TYR A 504 -21.47 -4.88 0.75
C TYR A 504 -21.91 -4.13 -0.50
N THR A 505 -21.36 -4.57 -1.63
CA THR A 505 -21.74 -4.12 -2.96
C THR A 505 -21.94 -5.34 -3.84
N PHE A 506 -23.06 -5.39 -4.54
CA PHE A 506 -23.36 -6.40 -5.54
C PHE A 506 -23.47 -5.72 -6.89
N GLU A 507 -22.65 -6.15 -7.85
CA GLU A 507 -22.50 -5.56 -9.17
C GLU A 507 -22.70 -6.62 -10.23
N ASN A 508 -23.51 -6.32 -11.24
CA ASN A 508 -23.68 -7.16 -12.43
C ASN A 508 -23.52 -6.28 -13.66
N TYR A 509 -22.56 -6.60 -14.50
CA TYR A 509 -22.29 -5.82 -15.68
C TYR A 509 -21.78 -6.68 -16.82
N PHE A 510 -21.92 -6.15 -18.03
CA PHE A 510 -21.29 -6.72 -19.22
C PHE A 510 -20.13 -5.84 -19.67
N ASP A 511 -19.14 -6.49 -20.25
CA ASP A 511 -18.01 -5.85 -20.93
C ASP A 511 -17.98 -6.35 -22.38
N TYR A 512 -18.24 -5.43 -23.31
CA TYR A 512 -18.27 -5.70 -24.74
C TYR A 512 -17.15 -4.96 -25.44
N ASN A 513 -16.23 -5.71 -26.06
CA ASN A 513 -15.05 -5.20 -26.74
C ASN A 513 -15.14 -5.45 -28.24
N LEU A 514 -15.37 -4.41 -29.03
CA LEU A 514 -15.38 -4.47 -30.48
C LEU A 514 -14.09 -3.90 -31.06
N LYS A 515 -13.39 -4.72 -31.84
CA LYS A 515 -12.23 -4.28 -32.63
C LYS A 515 -12.57 -4.40 -34.11
N SER A 516 -12.46 -3.29 -34.85
CA SER A 516 -12.64 -3.24 -36.29
C SER A 516 -11.52 -2.43 -36.90
N ASN A 517 -10.60 -3.08 -37.61
CA ASN A 517 -9.40 -2.49 -38.22
C ASN A 517 -8.62 -1.64 -37.18
N GLU A 518 -8.58 -0.31 -37.39
CA GLU A 518 -7.88 0.65 -36.53
C GLU A 518 -8.75 1.14 -35.35
N HIS A 519 -10.05 0.81 -35.32
CA HIS A 519 -10.97 1.24 -34.28
C HIS A 519 -11.14 0.18 -33.19
N SER A 520 -11.17 0.61 -31.94
CA SER A 520 -11.47 -0.22 -30.77
C SER A 520 -12.51 0.48 -29.91
N PHE A 521 -13.66 -0.19 -29.74
CA PHE A 521 -14.74 0.26 -28.88
C PHE A 521 -14.86 -0.66 -27.68
N ASN A 522 -14.91 -0.09 -26.49
CA ASN A 522 -15.24 -0.82 -25.26
C ASN A 522 -16.52 -0.23 -24.70
N LEU A 523 -17.52 -1.07 -24.49
CA LEU A 523 -18.80 -0.72 -23.90
C LEU A 523 -19.02 -1.53 -22.64
N ILE A 524 -19.19 -0.84 -21.52
CA ILE A 524 -19.51 -1.43 -20.22
C ILE A 524 -20.87 -0.90 -19.78
N GLY A 525 -21.78 -1.80 -19.39
CA GLY A 525 -23.08 -1.42 -18.87
C GLY A 525 -23.52 -2.40 -17.79
N GLY A 526 -24.14 -1.88 -16.73
CA GLY A 526 -24.50 -2.73 -15.62
C GLY A 526 -25.35 -2.05 -14.57
N ILE A 527 -25.61 -2.80 -13.51
CA ILE A 527 -26.32 -2.36 -12.31
C ILE A 527 -25.49 -2.67 -11.07
N ALA A 528 -25.58 -1.81 -10.07
CA ALA A 528 -24.94 -2.01 -8.77
C ALA A 528 -25.94 -1.72 -7.65
N ALA A 529 -25.90 -2.54 -6.61
CA ALA A 529 -26.61 -2.32 -5.37
C ALA A 529 -25.59 -2.36 -4.22
N SER A 530 -25.62 -1.35 -3.34
CA SER A 530 -24.75 -1.29 -2.18
C SER A 530 -25.56 -1.05 -0.91
N LYS A 531 -25.10 -1.65 0.18
CA LYS A 531 -25.63 -1.38 1.51
C LYS A 531 -24.49 -1.07 2.46
N LEU A 532 -24.65 0.05 3.17
CA LEU A 532 -23.80 0.45 4.28
C LEU A 532 -24.61 0.24 5.55
N ASN A 533 -24.13 -0.61 6.43
CA ASN A 533 -24.78 -0.90 7.71
C ASN A 533 -23.74 -0.83 8.82
N GLY A 534 -23.97 0.02 9.81
CA GLY A 534 -23.07 0.19 10.92
C GLY A 534 -23.85 0.48 12.20
N ASN A 535 -23.40 -0.14 13.28
CA ASN A 535 -23.89 0.08 14.62
C ASN A 535 -22.73 0.48 15.52
N THR A 536 -22.91 1.54 16.29
CA THR A 536 -21.99 1.94 17.34
C THR A 536 -22.77 2.02 18.65
N ALA A 537 -22.26 1.33 19.67
CA ALA A 537 -22.78 1.39 21.02
C ALA A 537 -21.67 1.88 21.95
N GLY A 538 -21.94 2.94 22.72
CA GLY A 538 -21.01 3.49 23.67
C GLY A 538 -21.61 3.46 25.08
N ALA A 539 -20.77 3.18 26.07
CA ALA A 539 -21.08 3.28 27.47
C ALA A 539 -20.00 4.11 28.17
N THR A 540 -20.42 4.90 29.16
CA THR A 540 -19.53 5.73 29.97
C THR A 540 -19.91 5.57 31.44
N ARG A 541 -18.91 5.38 32.28
CA ARG A 541 -19.04 5.38 33.72
C ARG A 541 -18.13 6.44 34.31
N GLN A 542 -18.61 7.18 35.29
CA GLN A 542 -17.84 8.10 36.11
C GLN A 542 -17.67 7.50 37.51
N ASP A 543 -16.76 8.08 38.28
CA ASP A 543 -16.50 7.70 39.68
C ASP A 543 -16.12 6.22 39.81
N VAL A 544 -15.22 5.76 38.94
CA VAL A 544 -14.66 4.42 39.12
C VAL A 544 -13.80 4.39 40.40
N PRO A 545 -13.80 3.26 41.15
CA PRO A 545 -13.26 3.20 42.51
C PRO A 545 -11.78 3.61 42.64
N PHE A 546 -10.99 3.36 41.59
CA PHE A 546 -9.56 3.68 41.57
C PHE A 546 -9.25 4.64 40.40
N ASN A 547 -8.41 5.64 40.68
CA ASN A 547 -7.90 6.56 39.66
C ASN A 547 -6.77 5.91 38.85
N SER A 548 -6.99 4.69 38.34
CA SER A 548 -6.00 3.87 37.65
C SER A 548 -6.61 3.15 36.45
N TRP A 549 -5.86 3.11 35.35
CA TRP A 549 -6.19 2.35 34.14
C TRP A 549 -6.37 0.85 34.39
N GLU A 550 -5.54 0.28 35.27
CA GLU A 550 -5.50 -1.15 35.54
C GLU A 550 -6.82 -1.67 36.13
N PHE A 551 -7.47 -0.85 36.95
CA PHE A 551 -8.72 -1.17 37.60
C PHE A 551 -9.93 -0.43 36.99
N ALA A 552 -9.71 0.33 35.91
CA ALA A 552 -10.78 1.04 35.24
C ALA A 552 -11.58 0.05 34.37
N ASP A 553 -12.75 -0.37 34.85
CA ASP A 553 -13.71 -1.19 34.12
C ASP A 553 -15.15 -0.83 34.55
N PHE A 554 -16.17 -1.39 33.83
CA PHE A 554 -17.58 -1.12 34.10
C PHE A 554 -18.11 -1.93 35.27
#